data_81f7f4f409a7dde8a57109d91ec1d338
#
_entry.id   81f7f4f409a7dde8a57109d91ec1d338
#
_cell.length_a   1.000
_cell.length_b   1.000
_cell.length_c   1.000
_cell.angle_alpha   90.00
_cell.angle_beta   90.00
_cell.angle_gamma   90.00
#
_symmetry.space_group_name_H-M   'P 1'
#
loop_
_entity.id
_entity.type
_entity.pdbx_description
1 polymer ?
#
loop_
_entity_poly.entity_id
_entity_poly.type
_entity_poly.pdbx_seq_one_letter_code
_entity_poly.pdbx_strand_id
1 'polypeptide(L)'
;MTDIRFHGVKPTRATKHSAGYDLRSQLDIVIPAGATVGIDTGTLAIFPPHLCAMVCSRSGLALRGLAVANAPGIIDADYSDTIKVLLHNRTKGDWVIEAGDRIAQLVFVPFVVGGDIPADERTGGLGSTGD
;
A
#
# COMPACT_ATOMS: atom_id res chain seq x y z
N MET A 1 -18.04 15.42 2.91
CA MET A 1 -17.41 14.26 3.56
C MET A 1 -16.87 13.29 2.51
N THR A 2 -15.71 12.77 2.73
CA THR A 2 -15.09 11.86 1.78
C THR A 2 -15.66 10.46 1.93
N ASP A 3 -16.09 9.87 0.82
CA ASP A 3 -16.66 8.53 0.79
C ASP A 3 -15.56 7.50 0.48
N ILE A 4 -14.94 6.98 1.52
CA ILE A 4 -13.91 5.95 1.42
C ILE A 4 -14.48 4.65 2.00
N ARG A 5 -14.39 3.58 1.23
CA ARG A 5 -14.87 2.25 1.64
C ARG A 5 -13.80 1.20 1.37
N PHE A 6 -13.87 0.12 2.12
CA PHE A 6 -12.97 -1.01 1.97
C PHE A 6 -13.75 -2.30 1.76
N HIS A 7 -13.23 -3.17 0.89
CA HIS A 7 -13.69 -4.54 0.72
C HIS A 7 -12.58 -5.50 1.09
N GLY A 8 -12.95 -6.72 1.45
CA GLY A 8 -12.01 -7.71 1.94
C GLY A 8 -11.60 -7.41 3.37
N VAL A 9 -10.30 -7.44 3.63
CA VAL A 9 -9.78 -7.12 4.95
C VAL A 9 -9.92 -5.62 5.20
N LYS A 10 -10.63 -5.25 6.27
CA LYS A 10 -10.85 -3.85 6.60
C LYS A 10 -9.70 -3.33 7.45
N PRO A 11 -8.94 -2.35 6.97
CA PRO A 11 -7.83 -1.80 7.73
C PRO A 11 -8.34 -0.88 8.84
N THR A 12 -7.53 -0.71 9.88
CA THR A 12 -7.87 0.12 11.03
C THR A 12 -6.82 1.17 11.26
N ARG A 13 -7.23 2.27 11.88
CA ARG A 13 -6.32 3.30 12.34
C ARG A 13 -6.00 3.06 13.81
N ALA A 14 -4.74 3.27 14.20
CA ALA A 14 -4.32 3.02 15.57
C ALA A 14 -4.94 3.99 16.56
N THR A 15 -5.13 5.25 16.18
CA THR A 15 -5.71 6.30 17.04
C THR A 15 -6.69 7.15 16.26
N LYS A 16 -7.46 7.97 17.00
CA LYS A 16 -8.42 8.91 16.43
C LYS A 16 -7.78 9.90 15.45
N HIS A 17 -6.52 10.25 15.67
CA HIS A 17 -5.81 11.24 14.85
C HIS A 17 -4.77 10.61 13.92
N SER A 18 -4.71 9.29 13.81
CA SER A 18 -3.81 8.64 12.86
C SER A 18 -4.20 8.96 11.44
N ALA A 19 -3.24 9.38 10.62
CA ALA A 19 -3.44 9.62 9.19
C ALA A 19 -3.54 8.30 8.42
N GLY A 20 -2.80 7.28 8.84
CA GLY A 20 -2.67 6.03 8.13
C GLY A 20 -3.56 4.92 8.66
N TYR A 21 -4.06 4.10 7.73
CA TYR A 21 -4.71 2.84 8.03
C TYR A 21 -3.66 1.74 8.01
N ASP A 22 -3.64 0.88 9.01
CA ASP A 22 -2.69 -0.24 9.06
C ASP A 22 -3.03 -1.28 8.00
N LEU A 23 -2.07 -1.59 7.15
CA LEU A 23 -2.14 -2.68 6.18
C LEU A 23 -1.41 -3.90 6.75
N ARG A 24 -2.05 -5.07 6.62
CA ARG A 24 -1.55 -6.32 7.21
C ARG A 24 -1.26 -7.35 6.14
N SER A 25 -0.24 -8.18 6.41
CA SER A 25 0.04 -9.33 5.56
C SER A 25 -1.07 -10.37 5.69
N GLN A 26 -1.46 -10.97 4.56
CA GLN A 26 -2.36 -12.12 4.54
C GLN A 26 -1.61 -13.45 4.62
N LEU A 27 -0.29 -13.41 4.53
CA LEU A 27 0.55 -14.61 4.37
C LEU A 27 1.62 -14.64 5.44
N ASP A 28 2.00 -15.88 5.81
CA ASP A 28 3.29 -16.13 6.44
C ASP A 28 4.33 -16.15 5.33
N ILE A 29 5.35 -15.32 5.43
CA ILE A 29 6.37 -15.22 4.40
C ILE A 29 7.71 -14.85 5.01
N VAL A 30 8.78 -15.37 4.43
CA VAL A 30 10.15 -14.98 4.77
C VAL A 30 10.69 -14.11 3.65
N ILE A 31 11.20 -12.94 4.01
CA ILE A 31 11.85 -12.04 3.07
C ILE A 31 13.37 -12.21 3.25
N PRO A 32 14.06 -12.82 2.28
CA PRO A 32 15.50 -12.97 2.38
C PRO A 32 16.23 -11.62 2.49
N ALA A 33 17.42 -11.63 3.08
CA ALA A 33 18.27 -10.45 3.15
C ALA A 33 18.45 -9.82 1.77
N GLY A 34 18.22 -8.51 1.66
CA GLY A 34 18.37 -7.76 0.41
C GLY A 34 17.25 -7.96 -0.61
N ALA A 35 16.26 -8.78 -0.33
CA ALA A 35 15.16 -9.05 -1.26
C ALA A 35 14.00 -8.07 -1.09
N THR A 36 13.25 -7.90 -2.18
CA THR A 36 11.97 -7.19 -2.20
C THR A 36 10.87 -8.18 -2.59
N VAL A 37 9.80 -8.20 -1.81
CA VAL A 37 8.68 -9.13 -2.02
C VAL A 37 7.37 -8.35 -2.01
N GLY A 38 6.48 -8.66 -2.96
CA GLY A 38 5.13 -8.12 -2.98
C GLY A 38 4.23 -8.97 -2.09
N ILE A 39 3.54 -8.33 -1.15
CA ILE A 39 2.68 -9.01 -0.17
C ILE A 39 1.26 -8.49 -0.32
N ASP A 40 0.31 -9.41 -0.52
CA ASP A 40 -1.10 -9.07 -0.60
C ASP A 40 -1.64 -8.73 0.79
N THR A 41 -2.33 -7.61 0.87
CA THR A 41 -2.99 -7.16 2.10
C THR A 41 -4.43 -7.65 2.22
N GLY A 42 -4.98 -8.19 1.14
CA GLY A 42 -6.39 -8.58 1.10
C GLY A 42 -7.36 -7.40 1.16
N THR A 43 -6.87 -6.18 1.14
CA THR A 43 -7.67 -4.96 1.23
C THR A 43 -7.83 -4.32 -0.13
N LEU A 44 -9.08 -4.10 -0.55
CA LEU A 44 -9.41 -3.29 -1.71
C LEU A 44 -10.01 -1.97 -1.23
N ALA A 45 -9.45 -0.86 -1.68
CA ALA A 45 -9.92 0.47 -1.31
C ALA A 45 -10.76 1.08 -2.44
N ILE A 46 -11.91 1.64 -2.08
CA ILE A 46 -12.79 2.36 -3.01
C ILE A 46 -12.89 3.80 -2.53
N PHE A 47 -12.52 4.72 -3.38
CA PHE A 47 -12.48 6.14 -3.02
C PHE A 47 -12.70 7.03 -4.23
N PRO A 48 -13.07 8.31 -4.02
CA PRO A 48 -13.35 9.24 -5.12
C PRO A 48 -12.12 9.57 -5.95
N PRO A 49 -12.29 9.90 -7.26
CA PRO A 49 -11.16 10.11 -8.18
C PRO A 49 -10.35 11.39 -7.91
N HIS A 50 -10.80 12.29 -7.02
CA HIS A 50 -10.00 13.43 -6.62
C HIS A 50 -8.95 13.10 -5.55
N LEU A 51 -8.94 11.85 -5.10
CA LEU A 51 -7.97 11.33 -4.13
C LEU A 51 -7.09 10.28 -4.79
N CYS A 52 -5.88 10.14 -4.26
CA CYS A 52 -5.10 8.91 -4.40
C CYS A 52 -4.82 8.34 -3.01
N ALA A 53 -4.46 7.07 -2.97
CA ALA A 53 -3.98 6.47 -1.74
C ALA A 53 -2.48 6.26 -1.84
N MET A 54 -1.77 6.41 -0.72
CA MET A 54 -0.33 6.22 -0.65
C MET A 54 -0.01 5.08 0.30
N VAL A 55 0.72 4.09 -0.17
CA VAL A 55 1.26 3.03 0.66
C VAL A 55 2.60 3.50 1.21
N CYS A 56 2.66 3.67 2.51
CA CYS A 56 3.82 4.23 3.20
C CYS A 56 4.42 3.22 4.17
N SER A 57 5.71 3.38 4.44
CA SER A 57 6.39 2.57 5.44
C SER A 57 5.88 2.88 6.84
N ARG A 58 5.96 1.89 7.73
CA ARG A 58 5.81 2.11 9.16
C ARG A 58 7.18 2.49 9.73
N SER A 59 7.22 3.58 10.50
CA SER A 59 8.47 4.14 11.01
C SER A 59 9.29 3.12 11.81
N GLY A 60 8.64 2.36 12.68
CA GLY A 60 9.33 1.38 13.52
C GLY A 60 9.96 0.24 12.73
N LEU A 61 9.28 -0.25 11.69
CA LEU A 61 9.83 -1.28 10.82
C LEU A 61 10.95 -0.72 9.94
N ALA A 62 10.76 0.48 9.38
CA ALA A 62 11.76 1.13 8.54
C ALA A 62 13.06 1.36 9.31
N LEU A 63 12.94 1.77 10.57
CA LEU A 63 14.11 1.95 11.44
C LEU A 63 14.91 0.66 11.62
N ARG A 64 14.21 -0.49 11.65
CA ARG A 64 14.85 -1.80 11.82
C ARG A 64 15.27 -2.46 10.52
N GLY A 65 14.99 -1.84 9.38
CA GLY A 65 15.46 -2.32 8.08
C GLY A 65 14.42 -2.95 7.18
N LEU A 66 13.13 -2.82 7.50
CA LEU A 66 12.04 -3.30 6.64
C LEU A 66 11.18 -2.11 6.21
N ALA A 67 11.18 -1.82 4.93
CA ALA A 67 10.51 -0.64 4.41
C ALA A 67 9.75 -0.96 3.12
N VAL A 68 8.79 -0.11 2.79
CA VAL A 68 8.09 -0.18 1.50
C VAL A 68 9.06 0.33 0.42
N ALA A 69 9.38 -0.53 -0.55
CA ALA A 69 10.44 -0.28 -1.52
C ALA A 69 10.18 0.93 -2.41
N ASN A 70 8.92 1.18 -2.74
CA ASN A 70 8.49 2.27 -3.62
C ASN A 70 7.75 3.38 -2.85
N ALA A 71 8.00 3.53 -1.55
CA ALA A 71 7.26 4.50 -0.74
C ALA A 71 7.51 5.94 -1.19
N PRO A 72 6.43 6.72 -1.38
CA PRO A 72 5.05 6.25 -1.29
C PRO A 72 4.63 5.47 -2.53
N GLY A 73 4.02 4.32 -2.35
CA GLY A 73 3.38 3.58 -3.43
C GLY A 73 2.02 4.19 -3.73
N ILE A 74 1.83 4.69 -4.94
CA ILE A 74 0.61 5.40 -5.31
C ILE A 74 -0.44 4.43 -5.81
N ILE A 75 -1.64 4.51 -5.22
CA ILE A 75 -2.81 3.76 -5.64
C ILE A 75 -3.83 4.73 -6.23
N ASP A 76 -4.15 4.54 -7.49
CA ASP A 76 -5.14 5.35 -8.19
C ASP A 76 -6.56 4.92 -7.83
N ALA A 77 -7.53 5.83 -7.98
CA ALA A 77 -8.92 5.53 -7.66
C ALA A 77 -9.51 4.43 -8.54
N ASP A 78 -8.98 4.24 -9.76
CA ASP A 78 -9.43 3.19 -10.68
C ASP A 78 -8.64 1.88 -10.55
N TYR A 79 -7.78 1.76 -9.56
CA TYR A 79 -7.14 0.48 -9.23
C TYR A 79 -8.19 -0.44 -8.58
N SER A 80 -8.46 -1.58 -9.21
CA SER A 80 -9.60 -2.43 -8.87
C SER A 80 -9.23 -3.79 -8.26
N ASP A 81 -8.03 -3.90 -7.70
CA ASP A 81 -7.55 -5.12 -7.08
C ASP A 81 -7.17 -4.86 -5.62
N THR A 82 -6.85 -5.90 -4.88
CA THR A 82 -6.32 -5.77 -3.53
C THR A 82 -4.94 -5.10 -3.55
N ILE A 83 -4.68 -4.33 -2.52
CA ILE A 83 -3.42 -3.59 -2.39
C ILE A 83 -2.29 -4.56 -2.08
N LYS A 84 -1.22 -4.48 -2.87
CA LYS A 84 0.03 -5.19 -2.65
C LYS A 84 1.04 -4.23 -2.05
N VAL A 85 1.76 -4.68 -1.03
CA VAL A 85 2.84 -3.91 -0.40
C VAL A 85 4.16 -4.50 -0.84
N LEU A 86 5.03 -3.68 -1.42
CA LEU A 86 6.37 -4.10 -1.83
C LEU A 86 7.32 -3.87 -0.66
N LEU A 87 7.63 -4.92 0.10
CA LEU A 87 8.53 -4.82 1.24
C LEU A 87 9.95 -5.19 0.86
N HIS A 88 10.88 -4.34 1.24
CA HIS A 88 12.31 -4.56 1.06
C HIS A 88 12.98 -4.80 2.41
N ASN A 89 13.72 -5.91 2.51
CA ASN A 89 14.53 -6.26 3.67
C ASN A 89 15.97 -5.84 3.40
N ARG A 90 16.42 -4.74 4.01
CA ARG A 90 17.79 -4.26 3.87
C ARG A 90 18.73 -4.76 4.96
N THR A 91 18.30 -5.72 5.76
CA THR A 91 19.13 -6.31 6.79
C THR A 91 20.00 -7.44 6.21
N LYS A 92 20.91 -7.97 7.02
CA LYS A 92 21.79 -9.06 6.60
C LYS A 92 21.22 -10.45 6.87
N GLY A 93 20.04 -10.52 7.48
CA GLY A 93 19.35 -11.77 7.80
C GLY A 93 17.95 -11.81 7.21
N ASP A 94 17.35 -12.99 7.26
CA ASP A 94 15.97 -13.17 6.82
C ASP A 94 15.00 -12.43 7.75
N TRP A 95 13.93 -11.92 7.18
CA TRP A 95 12.85 -11.29 7.95
C TRP A 95 11.59 -12.14 7.85
N VAL A 96 11.09 -12.60 8.99
CA VAL A 96 9.89 -13.42 9.08
C VAL A 96 8.68 -12.52 9.25
N ILE A 97 7.72 -12.62 8.32
CA ILE A 97 6.42 -11.97 8.39
C ILE A 97 5.38 -13.05 8.68
N GLU A 98 4.53 -12.81 9.65
CA GLU A 98 3.40 -13.68 9.95
C GLU A 98 2.11 -13.04 9.46
N ALA A 99 1.15 -13.87 9.05
CA ALA A 99 -0.18 -13.40 8.66
C ALA A 99 -0.78 -12.57 9.79
N GLY A 100 -1.33 -11.40 9.45
CA GLY A 100 -1.86 -10.46 10.42
C GLY A 100 -0.87 -9.39 10.87
N ASP A 101 0.41 -9.53 10.57
CA ASP A 101 1.40 -8.51 10.90
C ASP A 101 1.11 -7.21 10.14
N ARG A 102 1.24 -6.09 10.85
CA ARG A 102 1.15 -4.76 10.27
C ARG A 102 2.45 -4.48 9.52
N ILE A 103 2.35 -4.31 8.20
CA ILE A 103 3.53 -4.20 7.33
C ILE A 103 3.70 -2.84 6.68
N ALA A 104 2.63 -2.04 6.63
CA ALA A 104 2.63 -0.73 6.00
C ALA A 104 1.45 0.09 6.49
N GLN A 105 1.31 1.30 5.99
CA GLN A 105 0.14 2.12 6.24
C GLN A 105 -0.36 2.77 4.96
N LEU A 106 -1.67 3.01 4.90
CA LEU A 106 -2.34 3.60 3.75
C LEU A 106 -2.86 4.98 4.13
N VAL A 107 -2.49 5.98 3.35
CA VAL A 107 -2.90 7.37 3.58
C VAL A 107 -3.62 7.87 2.33
N PHE A 108 -4.78 8.51 2.50
CA PHE A 108 -5.51 9.11 1.39
C PHE A 108 -5.18 10.59 1.30
N VAL A 109 -4.89 11.08 0.10
CA VAL A 109 -4.54 12.47 -0.13
C VAL A 109 -5.22 13.01 -1.39
N PRO A 110 -5.63 14.29 -1.39
CA PRO A 110 -6.06 14.95 -2.63
C PRO A 110 -4.85 15.27 -3.51
N PHE A 111 -5.06 15.33 -4.81
CA PHE A 111 -3.99 15.68 -5.75
C PHE A 111 -4.53 16.56 -6.86
N VAL A 112 -3.62 17.21 -7.57
CA VAL A 112 -3.94 18.10 -8.68
C VAL A 112 -3.31 17.57 -9.94
N VAL A 113 -4.09 17.57 -11.03
CA VAL A 113 -3.62 17.14 -12.35
C VAL A 113 -3.56 18.37 -13.26
N GLY A 114 -2.47 18.49 -14.00
CA GLY A 114 -2.31 19.51 -15.02
C GLY A 114 -2.20 18.88 -16.41
N GLY A 115 -2.32 19.72 -17.46
CA GLY A 115 -2.15 19.27 -18.84
C GLY A 115 -3.37 18.53 -19.41
N ASP A 116 -3.10 17.69 -20.40
CA ASP A 116 -4.15 16.97 -21.12
C ASP A 116 -4.75 15.85 -20.28
N ILE A 117 -6.06 15.64 -20.48
CA ILE A 117 -6.77 14.56 -19.81
C ILE A 117 -6.65 13.30 -20.66
N PRO A 118 -6.11 12.18 -20.13
CA PRO A 118 -6.09 10.92 -20.86
C PRO A 118 -7.50 10.43 -21.17
N ALA A 119 -7.67 9.85 -22.35
CA ALA A 119 -8.95 9.28 -22.77
C ALA A 119 -9.13 7.83 -22.32
N ASP A 120 -8.05 7.14 -22.01
CA ASP A 120 -8.09 5.71 -21.76
C ASP A 120 -8.39 5.39 -20.31
N GLU A 121 -9.20 4.34 -20.11
CA GLU A 121 -9.48 3.79 -18.80
C GLU A 121 -8.41 2.78 -18.39
N ARG A 122 -8.27 2.59 -17.08
CA ARG A 122 -7.37 1.59 -16.54
C ARG A 122 -7.83 0.18 -16.92
N THR A 123 -6.89 -0.65 -17.38
CA THR A 123 -7.18 -2.02 -17.83
C THR A 123 -6.52 -3.09 -16.97
N GLY A 124 -5.79 -2.74 -15.93
CA GLY A 124 -5.10 -3.74 -15.13
C GLY A 124 -4.68 -3.25 -13.75
N GLY A 125 -3.96 -4.10 -13.04
CA GLY A 125 -3.50 -3.82 -11.69
C GLY A 125 -2.07 -3.29 -11.64
N LEU A 126 -1.26 -3.86 -10.77
CA LEU A 126 0.12 -3.45 -10.55
C LEU A 126 0.93 -3.47 -11.85
N GLY A 127 1.58 -2.35 -12.15
CA GLY A 127 2.38 -2.19 -13.36
C GLY A 127 1.60 -1.81 -14.62
N SER A 128 0.29 -1.64 -14.54
CA SER A 128 -0.56 -1.36 -15.71
C SER A 128 -0.43 0.06 -16.24
N THR A 129 0.08 1.00 -15.45
CA THR A 129 0.17 2.42 -15.83
C THR A 129 1.51 2.81 -16.44
N GLY A 130 2.37 1.85 -16.68
CA GLY A 130 3.67 2.10 -17.30
C GLY A 130 4.73 1.11 -16.83
N ASP A 131 5.92 1.36 -17.21
CA ASP A 131 7.07 0.49 -16.90
C ASP A 131 7.46 0.54 -15.43
#